data_a141aeec74925892720686d04722fea9
#
_entry.id   a141aeec74925892720686d04722fea9
#
_cell.length_a   1.000
_cell.length_b   1.000
_cell.length_c   1.000
_cell.angle_alpha   90.00
_cell.angle_beta   90.00
_cell.angle_gamma   90.00
#
_symmetry.space_group_name_H-M   'P 1'
#
loop_
_entity.id
_entity.type
_entity.pdbx_description
1 polymer ?
#
loop_
_entity_poly.entity_id
_entity_poly.type
_entity_poly.pdbx_seq_one_letter_code
_entity_poly.pdbx_strand_id
1 'polypeptide(L)'
;MKTSILALCAFSFLAPATISAHCQIPCGIYNDDNVIESMHTDFETIEKASKQIIELSKNPSKNAHQLTRWITNKESHAQAIQDKTLNYFLAQRLKLAEAESDKAAYMAKLQLCHQIIVTAMKCKQSTDAADVAKLHDLMHDFEKHFGTKKK
;
A
#
# COMPACT_ATOMS: atom_id res chain seq x y z
N MET A 1 36.44 -68.48 6.29
CA MET A 1 35.14 -67.91 5.96
C MET A 1 35.22 -66.44 6.19
N LYS A 2 35.24 -65.63 5.12
CA LYS A 2 35.32 -64.16 5.18
C LYS A 2 33.97 -63.63 4.77
N THR A 3 33.24 -63.06 5.71
CA THR A 3 31.96 -62.36 5.47
C THR A 3 32.22 -60.89 5.12
N SER A 4 32.03 -60.55 3.85
CA SER A 4 32.07 -59.17 3.37
C SER A 4 30.78 -58.47 3.69
N ILE A 5 30.80 -57.49 4.55
CA ILE A 5 29.68 -56.59 4.83
C ILE A 5 29.67 -55.51 3.76
N LEU A 6 28.70 -55.57 2.86
CA LEU A 6 28.44 -54.52 1.88
C LEU A 6 27.69 -53.36 2.59
N ALA A 7 28.39 -52.29 2.89
CA ALA A 7 27.74 -51.06 3.39
C ALA A 7 27.11 -50.36 2.20
N LEU A 8 25.79 -50.43 2.11
CA LEU A 8 24.94 -49.73 1.16
C LEU A 8 24.77 -48.26 1.67
N CYS A 9 25.62 -47.37 1.21
CA CYS A 9 25.42 -45.93 1.44
C CYS A 9 24.22 -45.45 0.61
N ALA A 10 23.07 -45.35 1.26
CA ALA A 10 21.93 -44.65 0.72
C ALA A 10 22.22 -43.15 0.70
N PHE A 11 22.67 -42.65 -0.46
CA PHE A 11 22.81 -41.24 -0.70
C PHE A 11 21.41 -40.65 -0.88
N SER A 12 20.82 -40.18 0.22
CA SER A 12 19.57 -39.41 0.17
C SER A 12 19.84 -38.10 -0.56
N PHE A 13 19.44 -38.01 -1.81
CA PHE A 13 19.33 -36.75 -2.55
C PHE A 13 18.28 -35.90 -1.85
N LEU A 14 18.70 -35.02 -0.91
CA LEU A 14 17.90 -33.91 -0.50
C LEU A 14 17.86 -32.93 -1.70
N ALA A 15 16.81 -33.07 -2.51
CA ALA A 15 16.48 -32.00 -3.45
C ALA A 15 16.26 -30.72 -2.64
N PRO A 16 16.94 -29.61 -2.95
CA PRO A 16 16.66 -28.35 -2.29
C PRO A 16 15.21 -28.00 -2.58
N ALA A 17 14.34 -28.08 -1.58
CA ALA A 17 13.04 -27.49 -1.66
C ALA A 17 13.25 -25.99 -1.85
N THR A 18 12.87 -25.47 -3.00
CA THR A 18 12.87 -24.02 -3.24
C THR A 18 11.81 -23.43 -2.31
N ILE A 19 12.25 -22.99 -1.14
CA ILE A 19 11.40 -22.28 -0.19
C ILE A 19 11.16 -20.92 -0.84
N SER A 20 9.97 -20.74 -1.44
CA SER A 20 9.52 -19.42 -1.88
C SER A 20 9.19 -18.63 -0.63
N ALA A 21 10.11 -17.78 -0.21
CA ALA A 21 9.85 -16.85 0.87
C ALA A 21 8.80 -15.84 0.44
N HIS A 22 7.83 -15.55 1.30
CA HIS A 22 6.87 -14.46 1.06
C HIS A 22 7.62 -13.12 1.02
N CYS A 23 7.34 -12.31 -0.01
CA CYS A 23 8.03 -11.04 -0.22
C CYS A 23 7.71 -10.03 0.89
N GLN A 24 6.46 -9.95 1.33
CA GLN A 24 6.00 -9.05 2.41
C GLN A 24 4.55 -9.38 2.78
N ILE A 25 4.18 -9.18 4.05
CA ILE A 25 2.79 -9.36 4.51
C ILE A 25 2.11 -7.97 4.53
N PRO A 26 0.89 -7.84 3.98
CA PRO A 26 0.15 -8.83 3.22
C PRO A 26 0.78 -9.05 1.83
N CYS A 27 0.88 -10.31 1.40
CA CYS A 27 1.25 -10.65 0.02
C CYS A 27 -0.03 -10.90 -0.79
N GLY A 28 0.08 -10.99 -2.13
CA GLY A 28 -1.06 -11.14 -3.04
C GLY A 28 -2.01 -12.33 -2.79
N ILE A 29 -1.84 -13.06 -1.70
CA ILE A 29 -2.81 -14.01 -1.15
C ILE A 29 -4.07 -13.28 -0.65
N TYR A 30 -3.92 -12.06 -0.18
CA TYR A 30 -5.02 -11.20 0.24
C TYR A 30 -5.42 -10.36 -0.97
N ASN A 31 -6.61 -10.55 -1.45
CA ASN A 31 -7.19 -9.85 -2.58
C ASN A 31 -6.81 -8.37 -2.62
N ASP A 32 -6.29 -7.89 -3.74
CA ASP A 32 -5.88 -6.49 -3.93
C ASP A 32 -7.02 -5.51 -3.61
N ASP A 33 -8.27 -5.89 -3.90
CA ASP A 33 -9.44 -5.09 -3.60
C ASP A 33 -9.60 -4.80 -2.10
N ASN A 34 -9.26 -5.73 -1.21
CA ASN A 34 -9.29 -5.48 0.23
C ASN A 34 -8.29 -4.41 0.67
N VAL A 35 -7.12 -4.38 0.03
CA VAL A 35 -6.11 -3.35 0.32
C VAL A 35 -6.56 -1.99 -0.21
N ILE A 36 -7.15 -1.95 -1.41
CA ILE A 36 -7.70 -0.74 -2.02
C ILE A 36 -8.86 -0.20 -1.17
N GLU A 37 -9.79 -1.04 -0.72
CA GLU A 37 -10.89 -0.64 0.16
C GLU A 37 -10.39 -0.07 1.49
N SER A 38 -9.35 -0.68 2.05
CA SER A 38 -8.67 -0.15 3.23
C SER A 38 -8.03 1.23 2.97
N MET A 39 -7.49 1.47 1.76
CA MET A 39 -6.96 2.78 1.38
C MET A 39 -8.09 3.82 1.19
N HIS A 40 -9.25 3.43 0.69
CA HIS A 40 -10.44 4.30 0.65
C HIS A 40 -10.91 4.69 2.05
N THR A 41 -10.93 3.75 2.99
CA THR A 41 -11.25 4.04 4.41
C THR A 41 -10.26 5.03 5.03
N ASP A 42 -8.96 4.89 4.72
CA ASP A 42 -7.94 5.87 5.13
C ASP A 42 -8.21 7.25 4.53
N PHE A 43 -8.54 7.30 3.24
CA PHE A 43 -8.88 8.55 2.55
C PHE A 43 -10.11 9.25 3.17
N GLU A 44 -11.20 8.54 3.41
CA GLU A 44 -12.40 9.07 4.06
C GLU A 44 -12.06 9.68 5.44
N THR A 45 -11.15 9.04 6.16
CA THR A 45 -10.67 9.55 7.46
C THR A 45 -9.88 10.83 7.29
N ILE A 46 -9.02 10.94 6.27
CA ILE A 46 -8.27 12.17 5.95
C ILE A 46 -9.22 13.31 5.60
N GLU A 47 -10.22 13.05 4.75
CA GLU A 47 -11.20 14.04 4.35
C GLU A 47 -12.00 14.55 5.55
N LYS A 48 -12.52 13.64 6.38
CA LYS A 48 -13.24 13.98 7.61
C LYS A 48 -12.36 14.76 8.59
N ALA A 49 -11.12 14.32 8.79
CA ALA A 49 -10.19 14.97 9.69
C ALA A 49 -9.86 16.40 9.22
N SER A 50 -9.65 16.61 7.92
CA SER A 50 -9.40 17.94 7.35
C SER A 50 -10.56 18.89 7.61
N LYS A 51 -11.80 18.46 7.39
CA LYS A 51 -13.02 19.23 7.71
C LYS A 51 -13.11 19.56 9.20
N GLN A 52 -12.84 18.58 10.08
CA GLN A 52 -12.88 18.78 11.53
C GLN A 52 -11.78 19.74 12.02
N ILE A 53 -10.57 19.65 11.49
CA ILE A 53 -9.48 20.55 11.84
C ILE A 53 -9.84 21.99 11.49
N ILE A 54 -10.38 22.25 10.30
CA ILE A 54 -10.82 23.59 9.87
C ILE A 54 -11.88 24.14 10.84
N GLU A 55 -12.89 23.35 11.18
CA GLU A 55 -13.97 23.77 12.07
C GLU A 55 -13.47 24.06 13.50
N LEU A 56 -12.68 23.14 14.07
CA LEU A 56 -12.16 23.28 15.42
C LEU A 56 -11.12 24.41 15.56
N SER A 57 -10.44 24.75 14.46
CA SER A 57 -9.46 25.85 14.41
C SER A 57 -10.10 27.24 14.55
N LYS A 58 -11.42 27.35 14.45
CA LYS A 58 -12.13 28.62 14.73
C LYS A 58 -12.03 29.04 16.21
N ASN A 59 -11.83 28.06 17.12
CA ASN A 59 -11.58 28.33 18.55
C ASN A 59 -10.54 27.35 19.11
N PRO A 60 -9.25 27.55 18.79
CA PRO A 60 -8.20 26.58 19.08
C PRO A 60 -7.98 26.38 20.57
N SER A 61 -8.10 27.41 21.40
CA SER A 61 -7.91 27.31 22.84
C SER A 61 -8.92 26.37 23.50
N LYS A 62 -10.20 26.44 23.07
CA LYS A 62 -11.26 25.56 23.57
C LYS A 62 -11.12 24.13 23.03
N ASN A 63 -10.62 24.00 21.81
CA ASN A 63 -10.63 22.74 21.06
C ASN A 63 -9.25 22.06 20.99
N ALA A 64 -8.24 22.54 21.72
CA ALA A 64 -6.84 22.09 21.59
C ALA A 64 -6.68 20.56 21.63
N HIS A 65 -7.37 19.90 22.56
CA HIS A 65 -7.31 18.44 22.68
C HIS A 65 -7.87 17.73 21.44
N GLN A 66 -9.01 18.16 20.93
CA GLN A 66 -9.63 17.57 19.74
C GLN A 66 -8.84 17.89 18.46
N LEU A 67 -8.30 19.10 18.35
CA LEU A 67 -7.41 19.47 17.26
C LEU A 67 -6.21 18.53 17.17
N THR A 68 -5.52 18.32 18.28
CA THR A 68 -4.37 17.40 18.35
C THR A 68 -4.77 16.00 17.87
N ARG A 69 -5.90 15.47 18.32
CA ARG A 69 -6.37 14.14 17.92
C ARG A 69 -6.68 14.05 16.43
N TRP A 70 -7.37 15.04 15.86
CA TRP A 70 -7.70 15.04 14.44
C TRP A 70 -6.47 15.22 13.56
N ILE A 71 -5.52 16.05 13.97
CA ILE A 71 -4.23 16.22 13.28
C ILE A 71 -3.48 14.87 13.27
N THR A 72 -3.30 14.24 14.43
CA THR A 72 -2.62 12.94 14.53
C THR A 72 -3.31 11.87 13.69
N ASN A 73 -4.64 11.85 13.71
CA ASN A 73 -5.42 10.89 12.93
C ASN A 73 -5.21 11.09 11.42
N LYS A 74 -5.29 12.34 10.94
CA LYS A 74 -5.02 12.70 9.54
C LYS A 74 -3.61 12.26 9.12
N GLU A 75 -2.59 12.54 9.93
CA GLU A 75 -1.21 12.14 9.70
C GLU A 75 -1.08 10.60 9.56
N SER A 76 -1.66 9.86 10.50
CA SER A 76 -1.57 8.40 10.54
C SER A 76 -2.22 7.74 9.32
N HIS A 77 -3.40 8.20 8.92
CA HIS A 77 -4.11 7.64 7.77
C HIS A 77 -3.46 8.03 6.43
N ALA A 78 -2.92 9.24 6.32
CA ALA A 78 -2.12 9.61 5.15
C ALA A 78 -0.82 8.79 5.04
N GLN A 79 -0.17 8.50 6.18
CA GLN A 79 0.98 7.59 6.23
C GLN A 79 0.56 6.18 5.80
N ALA A 80 -0.58 5.68 6.27
CA ALA A 80 -1.08 4.35 5.90
C ALA A 80 -1.30 4.20 4.38
N ILE A 81 -1.81 5.24 3.71
CA ILE A 81 -1.92 5.25 2.24
C ILE A 81 -0.54 5.18 1.59
N GLN A 82 0.44 5.97 2.06
CA GLN A 82 1.81 5.94 1.55
C GLN A 82 2.43 4.55 1.71
N ASP A 83 2.31 3.95 2.89
CA ASP A 83 2.88 2.63 3.20
C ASP A 83 2.27 1.51 2.35
N LYS A 84 0.95 1.51 2.17
CA LYS A 84 0.25 0.53 1.32
C LYS A 84 0.65 0.71 -0.15
N THR A 85 0.73 1.94 -0.64
CA THR A 85 1.17 2.22 -2.00
C THR A 85 2.61 1.76 -2.23
N LEU A 86 3.53 2.05 -1.31
CA LEU A 86 4.93 1.71 -1.41
C LEU A 86 5.17 0.20 -1.24
N ASN A 87 4.73 -0.34 -0.11
CA ASN A 87 5.12 -1.67 0.32
C ASN A 87 4.30 -2.79 -0.33
N TYR A 88 3.02 -2.54 -0.62
CA TYR A 88 2.17 -3.53 -1.26
C TYR A 88 2.17 -3.38 -2.78
N PHE A 89 1.87 -2.20 -3.32
CA PHE A 89 1.70 -2.04 -4.77
C PHE A 89 3.02 -1.86 -5.52
N LEU A 90 3.83 -0.88 -5.17
CA LEU A 90 5.11 -0.66 -5.84
C LEU A 90 6.07 -1.85 -5.67
N ALA A 91 6.22 -2.35 -4.44
CA ALA A 91 7.20 -3.40 -4.18
C ALA A 91 6.73 -4.79 -4.66
N GLN A 92 5.43 -5.08 -4.68
CA GLN A 92 4.94 -6.43 -4.92
C GLN A 92 4.05 -6.58 -6.15
N ARG A 93 3.25 -5.56 -6.51
CA ARG A 93 2.24 -5.66 -7.58
C ARG A 93 2.71 -5.08 -8.90
N LEU A 94 3.61 -4.13 -8.88
CA LEU A 94 4.23 -3.58 -10.08
C LEU A 94 5.48 -4.40 -10.45
N LYS A 95 5.36 -5.27 -11.45
CA LYS A 95 6.41 -6.22 -11.82
C LYS A 95 7.37 -5.63 -12.86
N LEU A 96 8.68 -5.79 -12.68
CA LEU A 96 9.69 -5.33 -13.64
C LEU A 96 9.52 -5.95 -15.03
N ALA A 97 9.05 -7.20 -15.11
CA ALA A 97 8.74 -7.86 -16.39
C ALA A 97 7.64 -7.12 -17.20
N GLU A 98 6.74 -6.41 -16.53
CA GLU A 98 5.73 -5.57 -17.20
C GLU A 98 6.38 -4.38 -17.92
N ALA A 99 7.49 -3.85 -17.39
CA ALA A 99 8.24 -2.78 -18.04
C ALA A 99 8.84 -3.20 -19.39
N GLU A 100 9.08 -4.49 -19.58
CA GLU A 100 9.60 -5.07 -20.82
C GLU A 100 8.47 -5.40 -21.80
N SER A 101 7.33 -5.90 -21.32
CA SER A 101 6.21 -6.34 -22.15
C SER A 101 5.23 -5.20 -22.51
N ASP A 102 4.97 -4.28 -21.59
CA ASP A 102 4.11 -3.10 -21.77
C ASP A 102 4.65 -1.92 -20.95
N LYS A 103 5.66 -1.26 -21.49
CA LYS A 103 6.31 -0.11 -20.88
C LYS A 103 5.32 1.04 -20.57
N ALA A 104 4.32 1.24 -21.42
CA ALA A 104 3.37 2.34 -21.25
C ALA A 104 2.47 2.10 -20.03
N ALA A 105 1.91 0.90 -19.89
CA ALA A 105 1.12 0.52 -18.73
C ALA A 105 1.94 0.54 -17.44
N TYR A 106 3.17 0.02 -17.49
CA TYR A 106 4.08 0.05 -16.35
C TYR A 106 4.35 1.48 -15.87
N MET A 107 4.71 2.39 -16.80
CA MET A 107 4.99 3.79 -16.47
C MET A 107 3.77 4.53 -15.95
N ALA A 108 2.57 4.26 -16.48
CA ALA A 108 1.32 4.85 -15.98
C ALA A 108 1.06 4.45 -14.52
N LYS A 109 1.20 3.17 -14.18
CA LYS A 109 1.05 2.66 -12.82
C LYS A 109 2.10 3.23 -11.87
N LEU A 110 3.37 3.30 -12.29
CA LEU A 110 4.47 3.87 -11.52
C LEU A 110 4.21 5.34 -11.20
N GLN A 111 3.82 6.12 -12.21
CA GLN A 111 3.50 7.54 -12.06
C GLN A 111 2.31 7.75 -11.11
N LEU A 112 1.28 6.92 -11.24
CA LEU A 112 0.09 6.98 -10.39
C LEU A 112 0.44 6.70 -8.91
N CYS A 113 1.21 5.66 -8.63
CA CYS A 113 1.70 5.38 -7.28
C CYS A 113 2.51 6.56 -6.71
N HIS A 114 3.42 7.13 -7.51
CA HIS A 114 4.20 8.30 -7.09
C HIS A 114 3.31 9.50 -6.78
N GLN A 115 2.31 9.79 -7.62
CA GLN A 115 1.36 10.87 -7.40
C GLN A 115 0.56 10.69 -6.11
N ILE A 116 0.10 9.46 -5.80
CA ILE A 116 -0.60 9.15 -4.55
C ILE A 116 0.31 9.42 -3.34
N ILE A 117 1.55 8.93 -3.36
CA ILE A 117 2.51 9.12 -2.26
C ILE A 117 2.75 10.61 -2.00
N VAL A 118 2.98 11.40 -3.06
CA VAL A 118 3.23 12.84 -2.94
C VAL A 118 1.97 13.58 -2.50
N THR A 119 0.79 13.24 -3.01
CA THR A 119 -0.45 13.91 -2.65
C THR A 119 -0.88 13.57 -1.22
N ALA A 120 -0.72 12.33 -0.77
CA ALA A 120 -0.92 11.94 0.62
C ALA A 120 0.03 12.71 1.57
N MET A 121 1.30 12.92 1.16
CA MET A 121 2.22 13.79 1.91
C MET A 121 1.69 15.23 2.03
N LYS A 122 1.15 15.81 0.96
CA LYS A 122 0.56 17.16 1.00
C LYS A 122 -0.65 17.21 1.94
N CYS A 123 -1.50 16.18 1.93
CA CYS A 123 -2.61 16.05 2.88
C CYS A 123 -2.13 15.98 4.34
N LYS A 124 -0.91 15.47 4.62
CA LYS A 124 -0.31 15.56 5.96
C LYS A 124 0.03 17.02 6.31
N GLN A 125 0.60 17.76 5.38
CA GLN A 125 1.15 19.11 5.62
C GLN A 125 0.09 20.21 5.70
N SER A 126 -1.10 19.98 5.15
CA SER A 126 -2.16 21.01 5.09
C SER A 126 -3.57 20.42 5.26
N THR A 127 -4.55 21.30 5.28
CA THR A 127 -5.99 20.97 5.17
C THR A 127 -6.57 21.51 3.87
N ASP A 128 -5.74 21.70 2.84
CA ASP A 128 -6.16 22.22 1.54
C ASP A 128 -7.14 21.24 0.88
N ALA A 129 -8.34 21.74 0.57
CA ALA A 129 -9.38 20.96 -0.07
C ALA A 129 -8.98 20.46 -1.48
N ALA A 130 -8.11 21.20 -2.18
CA ALA A 130 -7.64 20.80 -3.50
C ALA A 130 -6.72 19.57 -3.44
N ASP A 131 -5.85 19.47 -2.43
CA ASP A 131 -5.01 18.29 -2.23
C ASP A 131 -5.86 17.06 -1.84
N VAL A 132 -6.89 17.25 -1.00
CA VAL A 132 -7.82 16.17 -0.63
C VAL A 132 -8.62 15.70 -1.85
N ALA A 133 -9.16 16.62 -2.65
CA ALA A 133 -9.87 16.26 -3.88
C ALA A 133 -8.96 15.56 -4.89
N LYS A 134 -7.71 16.03 -5.04
CA LYS A 134 -6.71 15.38 -5.89
C LYS A 134 -6.40 13.95 -5.43
N LEU A 135 -6.27 13.72 -4.14
CA LEU A 135 -6.05 12.37 -3.61
C LEU A 135 -7.24 11.45 -3.92
N HIS A 136 -8.46 11.96 -3.80
CA HIS A 136 -9.69 11.23 -4.17
C HIS A 136 -9.66 10.73 -5.61
N ASP A 137 -9.40 11.66 -6.56
CA ASP A 137 -9.35 11.32 -7.98
C ASP A 137 -8.27 10.28 -8.29
N LEU A 138 -7.09 10.44 -7.67
CA LEU A 138 -5.99 9.48 -7.81
C LEU A 138 -6.34 8.10 -7.26
N MET A 139 -7.10 8.02 -6.16
CA MET A 139 -7.56 6.75 -5.59
C MET A 139 -8.54 6.04 -6.52
N HIS A 140 -9.44 6.75 -7.19
CA HIS A 140 -10.34 6.17 -8.18
C HIS A 140 -9.59 5.67 -9.43
N ASP A 141 -8.59 6.42 -9.89
CA ASP A 141 -7.74 5.96 -10.99
C ASP A 141 -6.91 4.73 -10.58
N PHE A 142 -6.46 4.70 -9.34
CA PHE A 142 -5.73 3.57 -8.78
C PHE A 142 -6.55 2.28 -8.77
N GLU A 143 -7.81 2.35 -8.36
CA GLU A 143 -8.73 1.22 -8.40
C GLU A 143 -8.92 0.66 -9.82
N LYS A 144 -8.97 1.53 -10.85
CA LYS A 144 -9.06 1.09 -12.27
C LYS A 144 -7.83 0.32 -12.73
N HIS A 145 -6.64 0.66 -12.22
CA HIS A 145 -5.38 0.05 -12.64
C HIS A 145 -4.99 -1.19 -11.85
N PHE A 146 -5.38 -1.28 -10.58
CA PHE A 146 -4.98 -2.35 -9.67
C PHE A 146 -6.15 -3.18 -9.13
N GLY A 147 -7.37 -2.66 -9.14
CA GLY A 147 -8.55 -3.39 -8.71
C GLY A 147 -8.86 -4.57 -9.63
N THR A 148 -9.37 -5.65 -9.04
CA THR A 148 -9.92 -6.76 -9.84
C THR A 148 -11.26 -6.29 -10.40
N LYS A 149 -11.39 -6.22 -11.72
CA LYS A 149 -12.66 -5.87 -12.37
C LYS A 149 -13.74 -6.83 -11.84
N LYS A 150 -14.69 -6.33 -11.10
CA LYS A 150 -15.91 -7.07 -10.81
C LYS A 150 -16.53 -7.44 -12.16
N LYS A 151 -16.46 -8.75 -12.49
CA LYS A 151 -17.20 -9.31 -13.60
C LYS A 151 -18.69 -9.33 -13.26
#